data_8f5143b4f727147aed7b9faa197656a0
#
_entry.id   8f5143b4f727147aed7b9faa197656a0
#
_cell.length_a   1.000
_cell.length_b   1.000
_cell.length_c   1.000
_cell.angle_alpha   90.00
_cell.angle_beta   90.00
_cell.angle_gamma   90.00
#
_symmetry.space_group_name_H-M   'P 1'
#
loop_
_entity.id
_entity.type
_entity.pdbx_description
1 polymer ?
#
loop_
_entity_poly.entity_id
_entity_poly.type
_entity_poly.pdbx_seq_one_letter_code
_entity_poly.pdbx_strand_id
1 'polypeptide(L)'
;MKRTMISIAALLTVTTGAMRAAHADEFAVGVQIPLTGALARVGMGTEEGIRVAVEVFNKTNGKHTIKLITVDDESSPAKAVAAVEKLASQNVVALTGGYGSNNIGPAADAANKLGLVYVSSGGVDDGLVNSGRTNFFRINNTAGYQKALVGLITDLGVKSVSVIYSTKEATTGLAKGIEATMKAKGIKVVTHAFDPAITDFKPVINKVKLQDKSEFIAMVGYENDYVGILRAARVLKPAIKGIAGVWSLATPKMAADFPDLMPNVYGTAVLPFPVAFTTPAGKAFADGYKKLYNKEPDYLGQFGYVQSLLLFEAIARAADKGTIKKGGVAEEMRKTDSMTLIGRVQFDPKGDNPNFTQRMGQHQGKQVVLVWPKEAANGK
;
A
#
# COMPACT_ATOMS: atom_id res chain seq x y z
N MET A 1 -93.88 -21.23 -13.82
CA MET A 1 -92.81 -20.97 -12.84
C MET A 1 -91.46 -21.28 -13.45
N LYS A 2 -90.76 -20.29 -14.01
CA LYS A 2 -89.40 -20.45 -14.60
C LYS A 2 -88.36 -19.93 -13.62
N ARG A 3 -87.49 -20.77 -13.13
CA ARG A 3 -86.36 -20.42 -12.30
C ARG A 3 -85.15 -20.06 -13.19
N THR A 4 -84.71 -18.84 -13.11
CA THR A 4 -83.49 -18.34 -13.78
C THR A 4 -82.30 -18.62 -12.89
N MET A 5 -81.34 -19.40 -13.37
CA MET A 5 -80.06 -19.61 -12.73
C MET A 5 -79.09 -18.52 -13.19
N ILE A 6 -78.57 -17.74 -12.24
CA ILE A 6 -77.51 -16.77 -12.49
C ILE A 6 -76.20 -17.46 -12.17
N SER A 7 -75.35 -17.67 -13.18
CA SER A 7 -73.97 -18.17 -13.02
C SER A 7 -73.05 -17.00 -12.76
N ILE A 8 -72.41 -16.99 -11.58
CA ILE A 8 -71.36 -16.05 -11.24
C ILE A 8 -70.01 -16.66 -11.69
N ALA A 9 -69.40 -16.10 -12.72
CA ALA A 9 -68.05 -16.44 -13.11
C ALA A 9 -67.04 -15.63 -12.29
N ALA A 10 -66.30 -16.30 -11.41
CA ALA A 10 -65.20 -15.69 -10.65
C ALA A 10 -63.99 -15.57 -11.54
N LEU A 11 -63.57 -14.34 -11.87
CA LEU A 11 -62.35 -14.02 -12.62
C LEU A 11 -61.17 -14.06 -11.64
N LEU A 12 -60.37 -15.14 -11.65
CA LEU A 12 -59.08 -15.21 -10.95
C LEU A 12 -58.05 -14.41 -11.75
N THR A 13 -57.75 -13.19 -11.30
CA THR A 13 -56.59 -12.44 -11.78
C THR A 13 -55.32 -12.99 -11.16
N VAL A 14 -54.56 -13.81 -11.88
CA VAL A 14 -53.21 -14.23 -11.52
C VAL A 14 -52.28 -13.04 -11.76
N THR A 15 -51.93 -12.31 -10.71
CA THR A 15 -50.85 -11.33 -10.73
C THR A 15 -49.53 -12.08 -10.79
N THR A 16 -48.99 -12.29 -12.00
CA THR A 16 -47.57 -12.68 -12.19
C THR A 16 -46.69 -11.54 -11.72
N GLY A 17 -46.29 -11.61 -10.46
CA GLY A 17 -45.20 -10.79 -9.93
C GLY A 17 -43.92 -11.15 -10.72
N ALA A 18 -43.56 -10.29 -11.68
CA ALA A 18 -42.26 -10.38 -12.30
C ALA A 18 -41.20 -10.22 -11.19
N MET A 19 -40.62 -11.34 -10.74
CA MET A 19 -39.35 -11.30 -9.97
C MET A 19 -38.34 -10.61 -10.93
N ARG A 20 -38.13 -9.32 -10.72
CA ARG A 20 -36.94 -8.66 -11.24
C ARG A 20 -35.76 -9.40 -10.63
N ALA A 21 -35.08 -10.21 -11.43
CA ALA A 21 -33.74 -10.64 -11.09
C ALA A 21 -32.97 -9.38 -10.73
N ALA A 22 -32.54 -9.29 -9.49
CA ALA A 22 -31.68 -8.18 -9.06
C ALA A 22 -30.39 -8.30 -9.88
N HIS A 23 -30.28 -7.53 -10.97
CA HIS A 23 -29.06 -7.40 -11.71
C HIS A 23 -28.06 -6.74 -10.74
N ALA A 24 -26.98 -7.45 -10.47
CA ALA A 24 -25.85 -6.86 -9.73
C ALA A 24 -25.32 -5.68 -10.58
N ASP A 25 -25.29 -4.48 -9.98
CA ASP A 25 -24.70 -3.33 -10.66
C ASP A 25 -23.20 -3.53 -10.76
N GLU A 26 -22.64 -3.41 -11.97
CA GLU A 26 -21.19 -3.47 -12.21
C GLU A 26 -20.61 -2.06 -12.23
N PHE A 27 -19.56 -1.83 -11.42
CA PHE A 27 -18.85 -0.55 -11.35
C PHE A 27 -17.43 -0.71 -11.88
N ALA A 28 -17.07 0.13 -12.85
CA ALA A 28 -15.71 0.22 -13.36
C ALA A 28 -14.84 1.02 -12.40
N VAL A 29 -13.73 0.44 -11.94
CA VAL A 29 -12.70 1.11 -11.13
C VAL A 29 -11.40 1.17 -11.92
N GLY A 30 -10.82 2.36 -12.00
CA GLY A 30 -9.55 2.59 -12.66
C GLY A 30 -8.37 2.20 -11.77
N VAL A 31 -7.39 1.53 -12.38
CA VAL A 31 -6.10 1.24 -11.74
C VAL A 31 -5.01 1.98 -12.52
N GLN A 32 -4.48 3.05 -11.93
CA GLN A 32 -3.28 3.72 -12.43
C GLN A 32 -2.09 3.17 -11.66
N ILE A 33 -1.11 2.54 -12.32
CA ILE A 33 -0.02 1.85 -11.62
C ILE A 33 1.18 1.62 -12.54
N PRO A 34 2.45 1.68 -12.05
CA PRO A 34 3.61 1.39 -12.87
C PRO A 34 3.75 -0.12 -13.09
N LEU A 35 3.47 -0.59 -14.31
CA LEU A 35 3.70 -1.97 -14.75
C LEU A 35 5.01 -2.11 -15.53
N THR A 36 5.56 -0.99 -15.99
CA THR A 36 6.87 -0.90 -16.66
C THR A 36 7.72 0.21 -16.05
N GLY A 37 9.01 0.26 -16.42
CA GLY A 37 9.95 1.25 -15.89
C GLY A 37 10.55 0.89 -14.54
N ALA A 38 11.12 1.88 -13.85
CA ALA A 38 11.91 1.68 -12.63
C ALA A 38 11.11 1.18 -11.42
N LEU A 39 9.79 1.36 -11.41
CA LEU A 39 8.88 0.94 -10.33
C LEU A 39 8.02 -0.27 -10.71
N ALA A 40 8.29 -0.91 -11.86
CA ALA A 40 7.47 -2.00 -12.38
C ALA A 40 7.25 -3.13 -11.37
N ARG A 41 8.31 -3.54 -10.68
CA ARG A 41 8.24 -4.66 -9.72
C ARG A 41 7.26 -4.38 -8.57
N VAL A 42 7.34 -3.17 -7.99
CA VAL A 42 6.46 -2.77 -6.89
C VAL A 42 5.04 -2.53 -7.38
N GLY A 43 4.88 -2.00 -8.58
CA GLY A 43 3.57 -1.81 -9.22
C GLY A 43 2.87 -3.14 -9.49
N MET A 44 3.56 -4.10 -10.10
CA MET A 44 3.01 -5.44 -10.34
C MET A 44 2.59 -6.15 -9.05
N GLY A 45 3.43 -6.11 -8.00
CA GLY A 45 3.07 -6.70 -6.70
C GLY A 45 1.83 -6.05 -6.08
N THR A 46 1.69 -4.73 -6.20
CA THR A 46 0.50 -4.02 -5.73
C THR A 46 -0.75 -4.38 -6.56
N GLU A 47 -0.62 -4.47 -7.90
CA GLU A 47 -1.72 -4.83 -8.80
C GLU A 47 -2.25 -6.24 -8.50
N GLU A 48 -1.39 -7.19 -8.20
CA GLU A 48 -1.82 -8.53 -7.79
C GLU A 48 -2.80 -8.47 -6.60
N GLY A 49 -2.47 -7.69 -5.57
CA GLY A 49 -3.36 -7.48 -4.43
C GLY A 49 -4.68 -6.82 -4.80
N ILE A 50 -4.66 -5.84 -5.71
CA ILE A 50 -5.87 -5.18 -6.22
C ILE A 50 -6.79 -6.21 -6.92
N ARG A 51 -6.23 -7.10 -7.73
CA ARG A 51 -7.00 -8.16 -8.42
C ARG A 51 -7.59 -9.17 -7.43
N VAL A 52 -6.85 -9.51 -6.38
CA VAL A 52 -7.37 -10.36 -5.30
C VAL A 52 -8.52 -9.67 -4.56
N ALA A 53 -8.45 -8.35 -4.35
CA ALA A 53 -9.55 -7.60 -3.74
C ALA A 53 -10.83 -7.67 -4.58
N VAL A 54 -10.73 -7.60 -5.91
CA VAL A 54 -11.89 -7.79 -6.82
C VAL A 54 -12.47 -9.19 -6.70
N GLU A 55 -11.62 -10.22 -6.74
CA GLU A 55 -12.06 -11.62 -6.62
C GLU A 55 -12.83 -11.84 -5.31
N VAL A 56 -12.27 -11.35 -4.20
CA VAL A 56 -12.91 -11.49 -2.87
C VAL A 56 -14.20 -10.67 -2.80
N PHE A 57 -14.17 -9.41 -3.23
CA PHE A 57 -15.34 -8.53 -3.18
C PHE A 57 -16.49 -9.08 -4.03
N ASN A 58 -16.25 -9.42 -5.28
CA ASN A 58 -17.28 -9.93 -6.19
C ASN A 58 -17.88 -11.25 -5.73
N LYS A 59 -17.09 -12.07 -5.03
CA LYS A 59 -17.58 -13.33 -4.44
C LYS A 59 -18.46 -13.10 -3.21
N THR A 60 -18.18 -12.06 -2.41
CA THR A 60 -18.78 -11.89 -1.08
C THR A 60 -19.90 -10.83 -1.05
N ASN A 61 -19.86 -9.83 -1.93
CA ASN A 61 -20.85 -8.75 -1.90
C ASN A 61 -22.26 -9.17 -2.31
N GLY A 62 -22.40 -10.02 -3.34
CA GLY A 62 -23.68 -10.57 -3.80
C GLY A 62 -24.64 -9.55 -4.45
N LYS A 63 -24.41 -8.24 -4.33
CA LYS A 63 -25.30 -7.18 -4.81
C LYS A 63 -24.67 -6.29 -5.88
N HIS A 64 -23.39 -6.00 -5.75
CA HIS A 64 -22.62 -5.19 -6.65
C HIS A 64 -21.33 -5.91 -7.06
N THR A 65 -20.83 -5.62 -8.25
CA THR A 65 -19.56 -6.17 -8.75
C THR A 65 -18.63 -5.06 -9.19
N ILE A 66 -17.35 -5.33 -9.11
CA ILE A 66 -16.28 -4.43 -9.55
C ILE A 66 -15.60 -5.01 -10.79
N LYS A 67 -15.38 -4.15 -11.78
CA LYS A 67 -14.55 -4.42 -12.95
C LYS A 67 -13.35 -3.47 -12.96
N LEU A 68 -12.14 -4.01 -13.13
CA LEU A 68 -10.94 -3.19 -13.22
C LEU A 68 -10.64 -2.77 -14.65
N ILE A 69 -10.19 -1.53 -14.78
CA ILE A 69 -9.57 -1.00 -16.00
C ILE A 69 -8.18 -0.49 -15.59
N THR A 70 -7.13 -1.18 -16.05
CA THR A 70 -5.74 -0.86 -15.68
C THR A 70 -5.03 -0.07 -16.77
N VAL A 71 -4.30 0.97 -16.38
CA VAL A 71 -3.42 1.75 -17.24
C VAL A 71 -2.04 1.85 -16.60
N ASP A 72 -1.01 1.45 -17.35
CA ASP A 72 0.39 1.57 -16.96
C ASP A 72 0.84 3.05 -17.03
N ASP A 73 1.43 3.55 -15.97
CA ASP A 73 2.02 4.90 -15.91
C ASP A 73 3.52 4.92 -16.25
N GLU A 74 4.08 3.77 -16.57
CA GLU A 74 5.48 3.57 -16.98
C GLU A 74 6.48 4.22 -16.00
N SER A 75 6.13 4.30 -14.72
CA SER A 75 6.92 4.94 -13.66
C SER A 75 7.16 6.46 -13.89
N SER A 76 6.30 7.13 -14.64
CA SER A 76 6.43 8.53 -15.06
C SER A 76 5.30 9.41 -14.50
N PRO A 77 5.60 10.55 -13.85
CA PRO A 77 4.58 11.47 -13.36
C PRO A 77 3.63 11.99 -14.45
N ALA A 78 4.16 12.32 -15.63
CA ALA A 78 3.35 12.80 -16.75
C ALA A 78 2.42 11.71 -17.29
N LYS A 79 2.89 10.46 -17.38
CA LYS A 79 2.07 9.32 -17.80
C LYS A 79 1.06 8.92 -16.73
N ALA A 80 1.35 9.13 -15.45
CA ALA A 80 0.39 8.91 -14.36
C ALA A 80 -0.81 9.87 -14.49
N VAL A 81 -0.59 11.14 -14.84
CA VAL A 81 -1.67 12.10 -15.16
C VAL A 81 -2.48 11.63 -16.36
N ALA A 82 -1.80 11.30 -17.48
CA ALA A 82 -2.47 10.83 -18.69
C ALA A 82 -3.27 9.54 -18.45
N ALA A 83 -2.78 8.64 -17.58
CA ALA A 83 -3.48 7.44 -17.20
C ALA A 83 -4.80 7.75 -16.46
N VAL A 84 -4.79 8.72 -15.53
CA VAL A 84 -6.00 9.17 -14.83
C VAL A 84 -7.02 9.76 -15.82
N GLU A 85 -6.58 10.64 -16.73
CA GLU A 85 -7.45 11.24 -17.75
C GLU A 85 -8.06 10.17 -18.67
N LYS A 86 -7.26 9.19 -19.10
CA LYS A 86 -7.72 8.05 -19.91
C LYS A 86 -8.74 7.21 -19.16
N LEU A 87 -8.50 6.91 -17.87
CA LEU A 87 -9.44 6.15 -17.04
C LEU A 87 -10.75 6.91 -16.84
N ALA A 88 -10.68 8.22 -16.60
CA ALA A 88 -11.88 9.06 -16.48
C ALA A 88 -12.73 9.05 -17.77
N SER A 89 -12.11 9.05 -18.95
CA SER A 89 -12.83 8.94 -20.22
C SER A 89 -13.54 7.60 -20.43
N GLN A 90 -13.18 6.58 -19.66
CA GLN A 90 -13.80 5.25 -19.67
C GLN A 90 -14.89 5.09 -18.59
N ASN A 91 -15.37 6.20 -18.02
CA ASN A 91 -16.45 6.26 -17.04
C ASN A 91 -16.19 5.43 -15.75
N VAL A 92 -14.94 5.35 -15.29
CA VAL A 92 -14.64 4.76 -13.99
C VAL A 92 -15.29 5.59 -12.88
N VAL A 93 -15.76 4.94 -11.81
CA VAL A 93 -16.41 5.61 -10.67
C VAL A 93 -15.40 6.07 -9.61
N ALA A 94 -14.22 5.49 -9.59
CA ALA A 94 -13.13 5.81 -8.67
C ALA A 94 -11.80 5.23 -9.19
N LEU A 95 -10.70 5.58 -8.53
CA LEU A 95 -9.33 5.16 -8.85
C LEU A 95 -8.66 4.50 -7.66
N THR A 96 -7.82 3.51 -7.95
CA THR A 96 -6.90 2.89 -6.98
C THR A 96 -5.53 2.65 -7.63
N GLY A 97 -4.54 2.26 -6.83
CA GLY A 97 -3.20 1.95 -7.34
C GLY A 97 -2.19 3.04 -6.99
N GLY A 98 -1.35 3.36 -7.97
CA GLY A 98 -0.25 4.31 -7.85
C GLY A 98 0.94 3.79 -7.03
N TYR A 99 2.15 4.17 -7.44
CA TYR A 99 3.34 3.96 -6.64
C TYR A 99 4.37 5.08 -6.85
N GLY A 100 4.96 5.55 -5.71
CA GLY A 100 5.85 6.71 -5.67
C GLY A 100 5.09 8.03 -5.54
N SER A 101 5.39 8.80 -4.49
CA SER A 101 4.67 10.06 -4.19
C SER A 101 4.75 11.09 -5.31
N ASN A 102 5.90 11.13 -6.00
CA ASN A 102 6.11 12.00 -7.17
C ASN A 102 5.25 11.64 -8.39
N ASN A 103 4.80 10.37 -8.52
CA ASN A 103 3.86 9.95 -9.57
C ASN A 103 2.41 10.17 -9.10
N ILE A 104 2.14 9.82 -7.84
CA ILE A 104 0.79 9.90 -7.26
C ILE A 104 0.33 11.36 -7.10
N GLY A 105 1.20 12.28 -6.70
CA GLY A 105 0.83 13.67 -6.49
C GLY A 105 0.12 14.32 -7.68
N PRO A 106 0.76 14.40 -8.86
CA PRO A 106 0.14 14.92 -10.07
C PRO A 106 -1.10 14.12 -10.53
N ALA A 107 -1.08 12.79 -10.38
CA ALA A 107 -2.23 11.94 -10.70
C ALA A 107 -3.42 12.22 -9.77
N ALA A 108 -3.17 12.42 -8.48
CA ALA A 108 -4.19 12.78 -7.49
C ALA A 108 -4.76 14.19 -7.74
N ASP A 109 -3.95 15.16 -8.23
CA ASP A 109 -4.45 16.46 -8.67
C ASP A 109 -5.41 16.35 -9.85
N ALA A 110 -5.05 15.52 -10.84
CA ALA A 110 -5.91 15.24 -11.99
C ALA A 110 -7.22 14.56 -11.54
N ALA A 111 -7.14 13.53 -10.70
CA ALA A 111 -8.30 12.85 -10.16
C ALA A 111 -9.23 13.79 -9.37
N ASN A 112 -8.65 14.66 -8.51
CA ASN A 112 -9.39 15.61 -7.71
C ASN A 112 -10.13 16.65 -8.58
N LYS A 113 -9.49 17.16 -9.66
CA LYS A 113 -10.11 18.05 -10.64
C LYS A 113 -11.28 17.40 -11.37
N LEU A 114 -11.20 16.10 -11.63
CA LEU A 114 -12.24 15.29 -12.28
C LEU A 114 -13.33 14.80 -11.31
N GLY A 115 -13.23 15.12 -10.01
CA GLY A 115 -14.16 14.68 -8.98
C GLY A 115 -14.07 13.18 -8.66
N LEU A 116 -13.00 12.50 -9.10
CA LEU A 116 -12.78 11.08 -8.84
C LEU A 116 -12.08 10.85 -7.50
N VAL A 117 -12.58 9.90 -6.73
CA VAL A 117 -11.88 9.39 -5.55
C VAL A 117 -10.65 8.61 -6.00
N TYR A 118 -9.51 8.85 -5.34
CA TYR A 118 -8.30 8.11 -5.56
C TYR A 118 -7.73 7.58 -4.24
N VAL A 119 -7.64 6.26 -4.11
CA VAL A 119 -7.10 5.57 -2.92
C VAL A 119 -5.78 4.92 -3.25
N SER A 120 -4.75 5.17 -2.45
CA SER A 120 -3.40 4.63 -2.68
C SER A 120 -2.70 4.23 -1.39
N SER A 121 -1.80 3.25 -1.51
CA SER A 121 -0.80 2.88 -0.51
C SER A 121 0.64 3.14 -0.99
N GLY A 122 0.80 3.49 -2.27
CA GLY A 122 2.12 3.65 -2.88
C GLY A 122 2.76 5.01 -2.65
N GLY A 123 2.05 5.97 -2.04
CA GLY A 123 2.53 7.32 -1.75
C GLY A 123 2.46 7.63 -0.27
N VAL A 124 3.59 7.98 0.33
CA VAL A 124 3.69 8.23 1.79
C VAL A 124 4.13 9.65 2.14
N ASP A 125 4.45 10.50 1.15
CA ASP A 125 4.81 11.89 1.38
C ASP A 125 3.63 12.69 1.95
N ASP A 126 3.91 13.55 2.95
CA ASP A 126 2.87 14.30 3.63
C ASP A 126 2.26 15.42 2.77
N GLY A 127 2.95 15.87 1.73
CA GLY A 127 2.42 16.76 0.71
C GLY A 127 1.19 16.21 -0.01
N LEU A 128 1.05 14.88 -0.10
CA LEU A 128 -0.10 14.24 -0.73
C LEU A 128 -1.42 14.57 -0.03
N VAL A 129 -1.44 14.66 1.30
CA VAL A 129 -2.65 14.94 2.11
C VAL A 129 -2.71 16.37 2.63
N ASN A 130 -1.61 17.13 2.57
CA ASN A 130 -1.57 18.53 2.98
C ASN A 130 -1.81 19.53 1.84
N SER A 131 -2.15 19.07 0.65
CA SER A 131 -2.34 19.87 -0.57
C SER A 131 -3.76 20.40 -0.78
N GLY A 132 -4.70 20.11 0.13
CA GLY A 132 -6.11 20.47 -0.02
C GLY A 132 -6.94 19.57 -0.95
N ARG A 133 -6.40 18.42 -1.38
CA ARG A 133 -7.16 17.42 -2.13
C ARG A 133 -8.25 16.82 -1.26
N THR A 134 -9.49 16.86 -1.71
CA THR A 134 -10.63 16.34 -0.96
C THR A 134 -11.00 14.90 -1.31
N ASN A 135 -10.51 14.38 -2.42
CA ASN A 135 -10.86 13.06 -2.95
C ASN A 135 -9.68 12.07 -2.96
N PHE A 136 -8.57 12.43 -2.32
CA PHE A 136 -7.41 11.53 -2.15
C PHE A 136 -7.39 10.91 -0.76
N PHE A 137 -7.14 9.60 -0.71
CA PHE A 137 -7.05 8.82 0.54
C PHE A 137 -5.81 7.94 0.49
N ARG A 138 -5.06 7.89 1.60
CA ARG A 138 -3.92 6.97 1.75
C ARG A 138 -4.03 6.14 3.02
N ILE A 139 -3.70 4.86 2.92
CA ILE A 139 -3.82 3.93 4.06
C ILE A 139 -2.56 3.82 4.90
N ASN A 140 -1.46 4.40 4.45
CA ASN A 140 -0.15 4.40 5.13
C ASN A 140 0.54 5.77 4.98
N ASN A 141 1.50 6.06 5.85
CA ASN A 141 2.18 7.36 5.90
C ASN A 141 3.62 7.23 6.40
N THR A 142 4.40 8.30 6.25
CA THR A 142 5.80 8.36 6.70
C THR A 142 5.94 8.17 8.21
N ALA A 143 5.01 8.65 9.02
CA ALA A 143 5.08 8.58 10.48
C ALA A 143 5.12 7.13 10.99
N GLY A 144 4.35 6.22 10.40
CA GLY A 144 4.36 4.81 10.76
C GLY A 144 5.70 4.13 10.46
N TYR A 145 6.31 4.43 9.31
CA TYR A 145 7.63 3.90 8.94
C TYR A 145 8.74 4.48 9.80
N GLN A 146 8.72 5.78 10.05
CA GLN A 146 9.66 6.46 10.93
C GLN A 146 9.63 5.87 12.33
N LYS A 147 8.44 5.70 12.92
CA LYS A 147 8.25 5.12 14.25
C LYS A 147 8.86 3.74 14.35
N ALA A 148 8.63 2.88 13.35
CA ALA A 148 9.14 1.52 13.35
C ALA A 148 10.68 1.47 13.26
N LEU A 149 11.28 2.20 12.32
CA LEU A 149 12.74 2.20 12.15
C LEU A 149 13.45 2.83 13.35
N VAL A 150 12.98 3.98 13.83
CA VAL A 150 13.56 4.65 15.00
C VAL A 150 13.36 3.81 16.27
N GLY A 151 12.21 3.17 16.41
CA GLY A 151 11.91 2.26 17.52
C GLY A 151 12.89 1.09 17.56
N LEU A 152 13.05 0.38 16.43
CA LEU A 152 14.03 -0.71 16.32
C LEU A 152 15.43 -0.26 16.71
N ILE A 153 15.93 0.83 16.11
CA ILE A 153 17.29 1.34 16.34
C ILE A 153 17.50 1.74 17.82
N THR A 154 16.47 2.35 18.42
CA THR A 154 16.49 2.71 19.85
C THR A 154 16.57 1.45 20.72
N ASP A 155 15.77 0.45 20.43
CA ASP A 155 15.70 -0.81 21.20
C ASP A 155 16.96 -1.67 21.06
N LEU A 156 17.68 -1.55 19.94
CA LEU A 156 19.00 -2.16 19.75
C LEU A 156 20.12 -1.43 20.52
N GLY A 157 19.82 -0.33 21.20
CA GLY A 157 20.80 0.44 21.99
C GLY A 157 21.86 1.14 21.14
N VAL A 158 21.58 1.38 19.86
CA VAL A 158 22.48 2.05 18.91
C VAL A 158 22.68 3.51 19.30
N LYS A 159 23.93 4.02 19.27
CA LYS A 159 24.30 5.38 19.65
C LYS A 159 24.62 6.28 18.48
N SER A 160 24.93 5.71 17.32
CA SER A 160 25.26 6.48 16.11
C SER A 160 24.74 5.81 14.84
N VAL A 161 24.16 6.60 13.94
CA VAL A 161 23.52 6.13 12.70
C VAL A 161 23.95 6.98 11.52
N SER A 162 24.31 6.34 10.40
CA SER A 162 24.39 6.99 9.09
C SER A 162 23.07 6.74 8.34
N VAL A 163 22.35 7.80 8.00
CA VAL A 163 21.13 7.74 7.19
C VAL A 163 21.50 8.01 5.74
N ILE A 164 21.42 7.00 4.89
CA ILE A 164 21.69 7.10 3.44
C ILE A 164 20.34 7.16 2.71
N TYR A 165 20.06 8.27 2.03
CA TYR A 165 18.73 8.48 1.45
C TYR A 165 18.74 9.06 0.04
N SER A 166 17.78 8.62 -0.78
CA SER A 166 17.51 9.16 -2.10
C SER A 166 16.90 10.58 -2.01
N THR A 167 17.25 11.46 -2.93
CA THR A 167 16.74 12.85 -2.96
C THR A 167 15.31 12.98 -3.50
N LYS A 168 14.58 11.87 -3.69
CA LYS A 168 13.15 11.93 -3.99
C LYS A 168 12.35 12.48 -2.80
N GLU A 169 11.17 13.01 -3.07
CA GLU A 169 10.35 13.73 -2.09
C GLU A 169 10.05 12.90 -0.83
N ALA A 170 9.44 11.72 -1.00
CA ALA A 170 9.07 10.86 0.13
C ALA A 170 10.28 10.38 0.95
N THR A 171 11.41 10.06 0.30
CA THR A 171 12.62 9.62 0.96
C THR A 171 13.31 10.76 1.71
N THR A 172 13.30 11.96 1.14
CA THR A 172 13.83 13.17 1.79
C THR A 172 13.02 13.54 3.02
N GLY A 173 11.70 13.54 2.93
CA GLY A 173 10.81 13.82 4.06
C GLY A 173 11.01 12.81 5.20
N LEU A 174 11.01 11.52 4.87
CA LEU A 174 11.22 10.45 5.86
C LEU A 174 12.61 10.52 6.50
N ALA A 175 13.67 10.76 5.73
CA ALA A 175 15.04 10.87 6.26
C ALA A 175 15.18 12.03 7.25
N LYS A 176 14.60 13.21 6.95
CA LYS A 176 14.56 14.37 7.85
C LYS A 176 13.81 14.05 9.16
N GLY A 177 12.67 13.38 9.06
CA GLY A 177 11.89 12.96 10.24
C GLY A 177 12.67 11.97 11.12
N ILE A 178 13.34 10.98 10.51
CA ILE A 178 14.20 10.02 11.18
C ILE A 178 15.36 10.75 11.90
N GLU A 179 16.05 11.64 11.21
CA GLU A 179 17.16 12.42 11.76
C GLU A 179 16.72 13.23 12.99
N ALA A 180 15.64 14.00 12.85
CA ALA A 180 15.11 14.83 13.92
C ALA A 180 14.73 13.99 15.16
N THR A 181 14.02 12.88 14.97
CA THR A 181 13.57 12.01 16.06
C THR A 181 14.72 11.30 16.74
N MET A 182 15.71 10.82 16.02
CA MET A 182 16.90 10.18 16.59
C MET A 182 17.74 11.17 17.37
N LYS A 183 17.98 12.39 16.83
CA LYS A 183 18.69 13.45 17.57
C LYS A 183 17.99 13.82 18.87
N ALA A 184 16.65 13.92 18.88
CA ALA A 184 15.88 14.17 20.09
C ALA A 184 16.03 13.05 21.15
N LYS A 185 16.39 11.83 20.72
CA LYS A 185 16.69 10.68 21.60
C LYS A 185 18.17 10.58 21.98
N GLY A 186 19.01 11.57 21.63
CA GLY A 186 20.44 11.58 21.93
C GLY A 186 21.27 10.63 21.04
N ILE A 187 20.73 10.15 19.93
CA ILE A 187 21.45 9.33 18.96
C ILE A 187 22.19 10.25 17.98
N LYS A 188 23.49 10.04 17.79
CA LYS A 188 24.29 10.79 16.80
C LYS A 188 23.84 10.36 15.39
N VAL A 189 23.49 11.33 14.54
CA VAL A 189 23.06 11.07 13.17
C VAL A 189 23.92 11.83 12.19
N VAL A 190 24.37 11.13 11.13
CA VAL A 190 25.00 11.70 9.94
C VAL A 190 24.13 11.32 8.73
N THR A 191 23.84 12.28 7.89
CA THR A 191 22.98 12.07 6.70
C THR A 191 23.78 12.13 5.41
N HIS A 192 23.49 11.24 4.47
CA HIS A 192 24.09 11.17 3.14
C HIS A 192 22.98 11.11 2.10
N ALA A 193 22.72 12.24 1.45
CA ALA A 193 21.82 12.30 0.31
C ALA A 193 22.49 11.74 -0.94
N PHE A 194 21.76 11.02 -1.79
CA PHE A 194 22.22 10.58 -3.09
C PHE A 194 21.21 10.87 -4.21
N ASP A 195 21.71 11.12 -5.40
CA ASP A 195 20.90 11.27 -6.60
C ASP A 195 20.30 9.90 -6.99
N PRO A 196 19.00 9.80 -7.32
CA PRO A 196 18.37 8.55 -7.75
C PRO A 196 19.02 7.87 -8.98
N ALA A 197 19.81 8.60 -9.74
CA ALA A 197 20.54 8.05 -10.89
C ALA A 197 21.87 7.35 -10.51
N ILE A 198 22.32 7.46 -9.25
CA ILE A 198 23.59 6.86 -8.81
C ILE A 198 23.50 5.33 -8.82
N THR A 199 24.57 4.69 -9.25
CA THR A 199 24.70 3.22 -9.25
C THR A 199 25.86 2.71 -8.40
N ASP A 200 26.83 3.57 -8.06
CA ASP A 200 27.97 3.21 -7.20
C ASP A 200 27.83 3.86 -5.81
N PHE A 201 27.62 3.01 -4.81
CA PHE A 201 27.47 3.43 -3.40
C PHE A 201 28.78 3.25 -2.59
N LYS A 202 29.89 2.80 -3.20
CA LYS A 202 31.16 2.66 -2.47
C LYS A 202 31.67 3.97 -1.88
N PRO A 203 31.56 5.14 -2.55
CA PRO A 203 32.00 6.41 -1.95
C PRO A 203 31.27 6.75 -0.66
N VAL A 204 29.95 6.57 -0.58
CA VAL A 204 29.17 6.86 0.63
C VAL A 204 29.47 5.84 1.73
N ILE A 205 29.60 4.55 1.41
CA ILE A 205 29.94 3.53 2.41
C ILE A 205 31.37 3.75 2.95
N ASN A 206 32.31 4.24 2.14
CA ASN A 206 33.64 4.64 2.61
C ASN A 206 33.55 5.82 3.60
N LYS A 207 32.69 6.81 3.37
CA LYS A 207 32.45 7.89 4.35
C LYS A 207 31.92 7.32 5.67
N VAL A 208 30.92 6.45 5.61
CA VAL A 208 30.38 5.77 6.82
C VAL A 208 31.51 5.05 7.57
N LYS A 209 32.34 4.29 6.87
CA LYS A 209 33.42 3.47 7.47
C LYS A 209 34.53 4.31 8.06
N LEU A 210 34.99 5.35 7.38
CA LEU A 210 36.22 6.04 7.71
C LEU A 210 35.99 7.35 8.48
N GLN A 211 34.91 8.05 8.19
CA GLN A 211 34.59 9.37 8.75
C GLN A 211 33.52 9.31 9.83
N ASP A 212 32.32 8.80 9.52
CA ASP A 212 31.20 8.76 10.44
C ASP A 212 31.46 7.79 11.59
N LYS A 213 32.00 6.61 11.25
CA LYS A 213 32.21 5.48 12.17
C LYS A 213 30.93 5.14 12.93
N SER A 214 29.80 5.20 12.20
CA SER A 214 28.47 4.93 12.76
C SER A 214 28.31 3.45 13.07
N GLU A 215 27.59 3.16 14.15
CA GLU A 215 27.26 1.79 14.57
C GLU A 215 26.18 1.13 13.71
N PHE A 216 25.39 1.94 12.99
CA PHE A 216 24.25 1.46 12.23
C PHE A 216 24.07 2.25 10.92
N ILE A 217 23.58 1.59 9.88
CA ILE A 217 23.17 2.22 8.62
C ILE A 217 21.66 2.14 8.50
N ALA A 218 20.99 3.28 8.31
CA ALA A 218 19.58 3.38 7.94
C ALA A 218 19.48 3.78 6.45
N MET A 219 18.87 2.93 5.66
CA MET A 219 18.68 3.14 4.22
C MET A 219 17.26 3.65 3.97
N VAL A 220 17.12 4.79 3.30
CA VAL A 220 15.84 5.39 2.93
C VAL A 220 15.83 5.62 1.42
N GLY A 221 15.44 4.59 0.69
CA GLY A 221 15.47 4.53 -0.76
C GLY A 221 14.46 3.51 -1.27
N TYR A 222 14.75 2.96 -2.44
CA TYR A 222 13.95 1.92 -3.08
C TYR A 222 14.79 0.64 -3.27
N GLU A 223 14.18 -0.44 -3.74
CA GLU A 223 14.84 -1.76 -3.81
C GLU A 223 16.20 -1.75 -4.48
N ASN A 224 16.32 -1.07 -5.64
CA ASN A 224 17.59 -1.00 -6.36
C ASN A 224 18.69 -0.26 -5.58
N ASP A 225 18.28 0.81 -4.84
CA ASP A 225 19.20 1.57 -3.99
C ASP A 225 19.70 0.68 -2.85
N TYR A 226 18.79 -0.09 -2.22
CA TYR A 226 19.16 -1.03 -1.14
C TYR A 226 20.15 -2.09 -1.63
N VAL A 227 19.90 -2.68 -2.78
CA VAL A 227 20.81 -3.67 -3.36
C VAL A 227 22.19 -3.07 -3.61
N GLY A 228 22.25 -1.85 -4.16
CA GLY A 228 23.50 -1.13 -4.38
C GLY A 228 24.27 -0.81 -3.09
N ILE A 229 23.57 -0.29 -2.07
CA ILE A 229 24.14 0.03 -0.75
C ILE A 229 24.65 -1.26 -0.06
N LEU A 230 23.85 -2.32 -0.07
CA LEU A 230 24.22 -3.59 0.56
C LEU A 230 25.42 -4.24 -0.12
N ARG A 231 25.50 -4.22 -1.46
CA ARG A 231 26.70 -4.68 -2.20
C ARG A 231 27.95 -3.91 -1.81
N ALA A 232 27.86 -2.59 -1.75
CA ALA A 232 28.97 -1.74 -1.33
C ALA A 232 29.38 -2.01 0.13
N ALA A 233 28.41 -2.15 1.04
CA ALA A 233 28.67 -2.47 2.45
C ALA A 233 29.32 -3.85 2.62
N ARG A 234 28.90 -4.86 1.83
CA ARG A 234 29.51 -6.19 1.86
C ARG A 234 30.97 -6.20 1.41
N VAL A 235 31.30 -5.39 0.38
CA VAL A 235 32.68 -5.27 -0.12
C VAL A 235 33.55 -4.49 0.88
N LEU A 236 33.06 -3.35 1.38
CA LEU A 236 33.86 -2.44 2.19
C LEU A 236 33.87 -2.78 3.69
N LYS A 237 32.91 -3.60 4.14
CA LYS A 237 32.81 -4.10 5.51
C LYS A 237 32.93 -3.00 6.58
N PRO A 238 32.05 -1.99 6.61
CA PRO A 238 32.03 -1.02 7.72
C PRO A 238 31.75 -1.76 9.04
N ALA A 239 32.34 -1.28 10.12
CA ALA A 239 32.16 -1.86 11.47
C ALA A 239 30.80 -1.43 12.06
N ILE A 240 29.70 -2.00 11.57
CA ILE A 240 28.33 -1.70 11.98
C ILE A 240 27.70 -2.87 12.73
N LYS A 241 26.80 -2.57 13.67
CA LYS A 241 25.97 -3.54 14.39
C LYS A 241 24.78 -4.02 13.56
N GLY A 242 24.36 -3.22 12.57
CA GLY A 242 23.24 -3.57 11.70
C GLY A 242 23.00 -2.57 10.60
N ILE A 243 22.17 -2.99 9.65
CA ILE A 243 21.72 -2.20 8.52
C ILE A 243 20.21 -2.44 8.32
N ALA A 244 19.46 -1.36 8.18
CA ALA A 244 18.01 -1.42 8.00
C ALA A 244 17.57 -0.58 6.81
N GLY A 245 16.48 -0.99 6.17
CA GLY A 245 15.77 -0.20 5.17
C GLY A 245 14.28 -0.12 5.46
N VAL A 246 13.63 0.80 4.77
CA VAL A 246 12.17 0.92 4.77
C VAL A 246 11.60 0.27 3.52
N TRP A 247 10.27 0.18 3.43
CA TRP A 247 9.51 -0.37 2.30
C TRP A 247 10.06 -1.71 1.78
N SER A 248 9.24 -2.63 1.52
CA SER A 248 9.44 -3.95 0.88
C SER A 248 10.81 -4.69 1.05
N LEU A 249 11.70 -4.23 1.93
CA LEU A 249 13.02 -4.86 2.09
C LEU A 249 12.95 -6.19 2.86
N ALA A 250 12.15 -6.26 3.93
CA ALA A 250 11.98 -7.49 4.69
C ALA A 250 10.91 -8.38 4.08
N THR A 251 11.16 -8.93 2.90
CA THR A 251 10.25 -9.82 2.17
C THR A 251 10.93 -11.13 1.77
N PRO A 252 10.17 -12.24 1.68
CA PRO A 252 10.70 -13.51 1.17
C PRO A 252 11.28 -13.37 -0.23
N LYS A 253 10.70 -12.49 -1.06
CA LYS A 253 11.17 -12.26 -2.42
C LYS A 253 12.56 -11.61 -2.44
N MET A 254 12.83 -10.63 -1.57
CA MET A 254 14.17 -10.05 -1.45
C MET A 254 15.19 -11.10 -1.01
N ALA A 255 14.82 -12.00 -0.09
CA ALA A 255 15.68 -13.11 0.32
C ALA A 255 15.96 -14.10 -0.82
N ALA A 256 14.97 -14.38 -1.66
CA ALA A 256 15.11 -15.28 -2.81
C ALA A 256 15.96 -14.67 -3.94
N ASP A 257 15.74 -13.38 -4.26
CA ASP A 257 16.45 -12.72 -5.35
C ASP A 257 17.90 -12.32 -4.98
N PHE A 258 18.14 -12.05 -3.68
CA PHE A 258 19.45 -11.59 -3.19
C PHE A 258 19.90 -12.35 -1.94
N PRO A 259 20.00 -13.69 -1.99
CA PRO A 259 20.28 -14.53 -0.82
C PRO A 259 21.58 -14.18 -0.11
N ASP A 260 22.57 -13.68 -0.85
CA ASP A 260 23.86 -13.30 -0.31
C ASP A 260 23.86 -11.91 0.37
N LEU A 261 22.90 -11.05 0.07
CA LEU A 261 22.86 -9.68 0.59
C LEU A 261 21.96 -9.55 1.81
N MET A 262 20.92 -10.38 1.90
CA MET A 262 19.87 -10.22 2.92
C MET A 262 20.20 -10.73 4.33
N PRO A 263 21.13 -11.67 4.59
CA PRO A 263 21.37 -12.16 5.94
C PRO A 263 21.61 -11.02 6.94
N ASN A 264 20.84 -11.03 8.04
CA ASN A 264 20.85 -10.03 9.12
C ASN A 264 20.42 -8.60 8.73
N VAL A 265 19.89 -8.38 7.53
CA VAL A 265 19.34 -7.09 7.13
C VAL A 265 17.96 -6.90 7.74
N TYR A 266 17.71 -5.72 8.31
CA TYR A 266 16.41 -5.33 8.82
C TYR A 266 15.62 -4.57 7.77
N GLY A 267 14.29 -4.71 7.80
CA GLY A 267 13.40 -3.96 6.93
C GLY A 267 11.99 -3.89 7.47
N THR A 268 11.18 -3.00 6.90
CA THR A 268 9.77 -2.95 7.29
C THR A 268 9.04 -4.20 6.86
N ALA A 269 8.19 -4.72 7.75
CA ALA A 269 7.35 -5.89 7.54
C ALA A 269 5.92 -5.58 8.02
N VAL A 270 4.93 -5.84 7.18
CA VAL A 270 3.53 -5.51 7.49
C VAL A 270 2.90 -6.52 8.43
N LEU A 271 3.21 -7.78 8.23
CA LEU A 271 2.64 -8.90 8.98
C LEU A 271 3.69 -9.65 9.78
N PRO A 272 3.26 -10.35 10.84
CA PRO A 272 4.12 -11.36 11.45
C PRO A 272 4.54 -12.38 10.39
N PHE A 273 5.82 -12.69 10.32
CA PHE A 273 6.34 -13.76 9.50
C PHE A 273 6.68 -14.98 10.37
N PRO A 274 6.44 -16.20 9.89
CA PRO A 274 5.67 -16.51 8.68
C PRO A 274 4.24 -16.00 8.78
N VAL A 275 3.67 -15.59 7.66
CA VAL A 275 2.34 -14.98 7.63
C VAL A 275 1.29 -16.02 7.98
N ALA A 276 0.61 -15.83 9.10
CA ALA A 276 -0.53 -16.65 9.49
C ALA A 276 -1.80 -15.81 9.29
N PHE A 277 -2.46 -15.96 8.16
CA PHE A 277 -3.78 -15.37 7.91
C PHE A 277 -4.86 -16.17 8.65
N THR A 278 -4.98 -15.92 9.95
CA THR A 278 -5.89 -16.69 10.83
C THR A 278 -7.31 -16.15 10.87
N THR A 279 -7.50 -14.86 10.56
CA THR A 279 -8.82 -14.23 10.49
C THR A 279 -9.58 -14.64 9.22
N PRO A 280 -10.93 -14.59 9.19
CA PRO A 280 -11.68 -14.86 7.97
C PRO A 280 -11.25 -13.99 6.79
N ALA A 281 -11.03 -12.68 7.02
CA ALA A 281 -10.54 -11.75 5.99
C ALA A 281 -9.13 -12.12 5.50
N GLY A 282 -8.24 -12.50 6.42
CA GLY A 282 -6.88 -12.96 6.08
C GLY A 282 -6.88 -14.22 5.25
N LYS A 283 -7.73 -15.20 5.60
CA LYS A 283 -7.90 -16.43 4.83
C LYS A 283 -8.42 -16.15 3.43
N ALA A 284 -9.46 -15.31 3.29
CA ALA A 284 -10.01 -14.92 1.99
C ALA A 284 -8.94 -14.29 1.08
N PHE A 285 -8.06 -13.43 1.65
CA PHE A 285 -6.95 -12.84 0.93
C PHE A 285 -5.92 -13.88 0.49
N ALA A 286 -5.46 -14.75 1.38
CA ALA A 286 -4.47 -15.78 1.07
C ALA A 286 -5.00 -16.80 0.06
N ASP A 287 -6.25 -17.25 0.21
CA ASP A 287 -6.91 -18.16 -0.72
C ASP A 287 -7.08 -17.53 -2.11
N GLY A 288 -7.44 -16.24 -2.16
CA GLY A 288 -7.52 -15.47 -3.40
C GLY A 288 -6.18 -15.38 -4.12
N TYR A 289 -5.10 -15.12 -3.40
CA TYR A 289 -3.75 -15.11 -3.95
C TYR A 289 -3.34 -16.47 -4.50
N LYS A 290 -3.57 -17.53 -3.73
CA LYS A 290 -3.28 -18.90 -4.16
C LYS A 290 -4.07 -19.28 -5.40
N LYS A 291 -5.36 -18.90 -5.44
CA LYS A 291 -6.24 -19.16 -6.59
C LYS A 291 -5.74 -18.48 -7.87
N LEU A 292 -5.38 -17.18 -7.78
CA LEU A 292 -5.03 -16.38 -8.96
C LEU A 292 -3.58 -16.56 -9.41
N TYR A 293 -2.65 -16.76 -8.47
CA TYR A 293 -1.21 -16.70 -8.76
C TYR A 293 -0.44 -17.94 -8.34
N ASN A 294 -1.07 -18.92 -7.67
CA ASN A 294 -0.42 -20.13 -7.13
C ASN A 294 0.82 -19.82 -6.27
N LYS A 295 0.78 -18.72 -5.52
CA LYS A 295 1.85 -18.27 -4.62
C LYS A 295 1.29 -17.67 -3.33
N GLU A 296 2.15 -17.53 -2.33
CA GLU A 296 1.82 -16.80 -1.10
C GLU A 296 1.81 -15.29 -1.36
N PRO A 297 0.92 -14.53 -0.67
CA PRO A 297 0.89 -13.09 -0.78
C PRO A 297 2.15 -12.45 -0.18
N ASP A 298 2.54 -11.31 -0.72
CA ASP A 298 3.63 -10.50 -0.21
C ASP A 298 3.16 -9.16 0.39
N TYR A 299 4.14 -8.37 0.84
CA TYR A 299 3.95 -7.04 1.40
C TYR A 299 3.16 -6.10 0.48
N LEU A 300 3.49 -6.05 -0.81
CA LEU A 300 2.88 -5.13 -1.77
C LEU A 300 1.44 -5.52 -2.08
N GLY A 301 1.22 -6.82 -2.28
CA GLY A 301 -0.09 -7.36 -2.53
C GLY A 301 -1.06 -7.12 -1.38
N GLN A 302 -0.57 -7.18 -0.14
CA GLN A 302 -1.38 -6.88 1.03
C GLN A 302 -1.87 -5.43 1.05
N PHE A 303 -1.01 -4.47 0.74
CA PHE A 303 -1.39 -3.06 0.64
C PHE A 303 -2.36 -2.81 -0.51
N GLY A 304 -2.07 -3.36 -1.70
CA GLY A 304 -2.96 -3.27 -2.87
C GLY A 304 -4.36 -3.83 -2.59
N TYR A 305 -4.42 -4.96 -1.87
CA TYR A 305 -5.69 -5.57 -1.43
C TYR A 305 -6.47 -4.65 -0.49
N VAL A 306 -5.84 -4.18 0.60
CA VAL A 306 -6.53 -3.37 1.62
C VAL A 306 -7.04 -2.07 1.04
N GLN A 307 -6.21 -1.29 0.32
CA GLN A 307 -6.64 -0.02 -0.26
C GLN A 307 -7.84 -0.19 -1.19
N SER A 308 -7.84 -1.25 -1.99
CA SER A 308 -8.88 -1.48 -3.00
C SER A 308 -10.15 -2.04 -2.38
N LEU A 309 -10.05 -2.97 -1.42
CA LEU A 309 -11.23 -3.50 -0.74
C LEU A 309 -12.01 -2.39 -0.03
N LEU A 310 -11.32 -1.49 0.69
CA LEU A 310 -11.95 -0.34 1.35
C LEU A 310 -12.67 0.57 0.35
N LEU A 311 -12.07 0.81 -0.83
CA LEU A 311 -12.69 1.56 -1.91
C LEU A 311 -13.94 0.86 -2.46
N PHE A 312 -13.87 -0.44 -2.71
CA PHE A 312 -14.99 -1.21 -3.25
C PHE A 312 -16.18 -1.25 -2.29
N GLU A 313 -15.91 -1.41 -0.99
CA GLU A 313 -16.93 -1.30 0.06
C GLU A 313 -17.56 0.10 0.10
N ALA A 314 -16.78 1.17 -0.06
CA ALA A 314 -17.31 2.53 -0.12
C ALA A 314 -18.15 2.77 -1.38
N ILE A 315 -17.75 2.22 -2.54
CA ILE A 315 -18.54 2.26 -3.77
C ILE A 315 -19.88 1.54 -3.57
N ALA A 316 -19.88 0.35 -2.96
CA ALA A 316 -21.11 -0.39 -2.69
C ALA A 316 -22.06 0.40 -1.77
N ARG A 317 -21.55 0.98 -0.68
CA ARG A 317 -22.35 1.83 0.21
C ARG A 317 -22.91 3.07 -0.49
N ALA A 318 -22.14 3.71 -1.37
CA ALA A 318 -22.60 4.85 -2.16
C ALA A 318 -23.64 4.44 -3.22
N ALA A 319 -23.49 3.25 -3.81
CA ALA A 319 -24.45 2.67 -4.74
C ALA A 319 -25.81 2.39 -4.08
N ASP A 320 -25.79 1.76 -2.90
CA ASP A 320 -26.99 1.49 -2.11
C ASP A 320 -27.79 2.76 -1.77
N LYS A 321 -27.08 3.89 -1.65
CA LYS A 321 -27.68 5.21 -1.39
C LYS A 321 -28.03 5.99 -2.66
N GLY A 322 -27.66 5.49 -3.86
CA GLY A 322 -27.83 6.21 -5.14
C GLY A 322 -27.01 7.51 -5.23
N THR A 323 -25.83 7.55 -4.57
CA THR A 323 -25.03 8.78 -4.42
C THR A 323 -23.68 8.76 -5.18
N ILE A 324 -23.37 7.71 -5.93
CA ILE A 324 -22.07 7.59 -6.65
C ILE A 324 -21.73 8.86 -7.43
N LYS A 325 -22.64 9.34 -8.29
CA LYS A 325 -22.43 10.54 -9.12
C LYS A 325 -22.50 11.88 -8.35
N LYS A 326 -22.80 11.85 -7.06
CA LYS A 326 -23.00 13.01 -6.18
C LYS A 326 -21.90 13.14 -5.13
N GLY A 327 -20.71 12.58 -5.36
CA GLY A 327 -19.62 12.58 -4.41
C GLY A 327 -19.74 11.55 -3.28
N GLY A 328 -20.73 10.65 -3.35
CA GLY A 328 -21.01 9.69 -2.28
C GLY A 328 -19.87 8.73 -1.99
N VAL A 329 -19.04 8.38 -3.01
CA VAL A 329 -17.87 7.52 -2.77
C VAL A 329 -16.89 8.18 -1.80
N ALA A 330 -16.59 9.48 -1.98
CA ALA A 330 -15.71 10.22 -1.07
C ALA A 330 -16.30 10.34 0.34
N GLU A 331 -17.62 10.55 0.44
CA GLU A 331 -18.32 10.57 1.73
C GLU A 331 -18.22 9.23 2.46
N GLU A 332 -18.43 8.13 1.74
CA GLU A 332 -18.34 6.79 2.32
C GLU A 332 -16.89 6.39 2.66
N MET A 333 -15.90 6.86 1.89
CA MET A 333 -14.48 6.71 2.24
C MET A 333 -14.15 7.41 3.57
N ARG A 334 -14.63 8.63 3.78
CA ARG A 334 -14.40 9.38 5.05
C ARG A 334 -15.02 8.71 6.27
N LYS A 335 -16.05 7.88 6.09
CA LYS A 335 -16.69 7.10 7.17
C LYS A 335 -15.99 5.79 7.45
N THR A 336 -14.92 5.46 6.70
CA THR A 336 -14.18 4.23 6.93
C THR A 336 -13.56 4.21 8.31
N ASP A 337 -13.87 3.18 9.08
CA ASP A 337 -13.26 2.81 10.35
C ASP A 337 -13.29 1.29 10.45
N SER A 338 -12.22 0.66 9.99
CA SER A 338 -12.19 -0.79 9.79
C SER A 338 -10.89 -1.40 10.28
N MET A 339 -10.98 -2.56 10.93
CA MET A 339 -9.83 -3.43 11.18
C MET A 339 -9.51 -4.20 9.91
N THR A 340 -8.30 -4.01 9.40
CA THR A 340 -7.83 -4.58 8.14
C THR A 340 -6.60 -5.46 8.34
N LEU A 341 -6.07 -6.03 7.27
CA LEU A 341 -4.82 -6.81 7.31
C LEU A 341 -3.59 -5.98 7.71
N ILE A 342 -3.65 -4.65 7.58
CA ILE A 342 -2.57 -3.74 7.99
C ILE A 342 -2.85 -3.02 9.33
N GLY A 343 -3.87 -3.45 10.06
CA GLY A 343 -4.37 -2.81 11.27
C GLY A 343 -5.59 -1.91 11.00
N ARG A 344 -5.91 -1.03 11.96
CA ARG A 344 -7.05 -0.12 11.84
C ARG A 344 -6.79 0.94 10.77
N VAL A 345 -7.74 1.08 9.85
CA VAL A 345 -7.78 2.18 8.89
C VAL A 345 -8.98 3.06 9.21
N GLN A 346 -8.71 4.31 9.54
CA GLN A 346 -9.69 5.35 9.79
C GLN A 346 -9.14 6.65 9.21
N PHE A 347 -9.86 7.23 8.26
CA PHE A 347 -9.38 8.43 7.61
C PHE A 347 -9.67 9.69 8.42
N ASP A 348 -8.68 10.55 8.53
CA ASP A 348 -8.84 11.91 9.04
C ASP A 348 -9.50 12.83 7.97
N PRO A 349 -9.82 14.09 8.29
CA PRO A 349 -10.40 15.03 7.33
C PRO A 349 -9.56 15.28 6.07
N LYS A 350 -8.26 15.00 6.10
CA LYS A 350 -7.33 15.15 4.97
C LYS A 350 -7.22 13.90 4.10
N GLY A 351 -7.87 12.78 4.51
CA GLY A 351 -7.74 11.49 3.84
C GLY A 351 -6.50 10.68 4.23
N ASP A 352 -5.81 11.05 5.33
CA ASP A 352 -4.72 10.25 5.90
C ASP A 352 -5.24 9.19 6.88
N ASN A 353 -4.46 8.13 7.09
CA ASN A 353 -4.70 7.14 8.14
C ASN A 353 -3.73 7.36 9.32
N PRO A 354 -4.09 8.13 10.34
CA PRO A 354 -3.23 8.39 11.50
C PRO A 354 -2.99 7.14 12.37
N ASN A 355 -3.80 6.09 12.20
CA ASN A 355 -3.64 4.84 12.95
C ASN A 355 -2.62 3.90 12.31
N PHE A 356 -2.06 4.25 11.15
CA PHE A 356 -1.10 3.40 10.49
C PHE A 356 0.13 3.18 11.38
N THR A 357 0.45 1.92 11.59
CA THR A 357 1.66 1.47 12.29
C THR A 357 2.40 0.47 11.44
N GLN A 358 3.73 0.56 11.43
CA GLN A 358 4.57 -0.38 10.72
C GLN A 358 5.35 -1.24 11.72
N ARG A 359 5.89 -2.34 11.26
CA ARG A 359 6.72 -3.29 12.00
C ARG A 359 8.05 -3.45 11.31
N MET A 360 9.04 -3.96 12.05
CA MET A 360 10.35 -4.30 11.48
C MET A 360 10.57 -5.80 11.55
N GLY A 361 11.00 -6.37 10.44
CA GLY A 361 11.48 -7.73 10.32
C GLY A 361 12.98 -7.77 10.11
N GLN A 362 13.56 -8.96 10.31
CA GLN A 362 14.96 -9.25 10.02
C GLN A 362 15.06 -10.53 9.18
N HIS A 363 15.92 -10.52 8.19
CA HIS A 363 16.29 -11.73 7.46
C HIS A 363 17.19 -12.62 8.33
N GLN A 364 16.65 -13.75 8.80
CA GLN A 364 17.36 -14.77 9.57
C GLN A 364 17.38 -16.09 8.78
N GLY A 365 18.52 -16.44 8.22
CA GLY A 365 18.64 -17.54 7.28
C GLY A 365 17.77 -17.33 6.04
N LYS A 366 16.84 -18.25 5.77
CA LYS A 366 15.88 -18.15 4.64
C LYS A 366 14.54 -17.51 5.02
N GLN A 367 14.38 -17.09 6.26
CA GLN A 367 13.13 -16.55 6.77
C GLN A 367 13.26 -15.06 7.11
N VAL A 368 12.14 -14.38 7.07
CA VAL A 368 11.99 -13.05 7.68
C VAL A 368 11.24 -13.24 9.00
N VAL A 369 11.82 -12.77 10.10
CA VAL A 369 11.20 -12.82 11.42
C VAL A 369 10.86 -11.43 11.91
N LEU A 370 9.75 -11.30 12.61
CA LEU A 370 9.35 -10.04 13.21
C LEU A 370 10.22 -9.76 14.44
N VAL A 371 10.86 -8.59 14.48
CA VAL A 371 11.77 -8.20 15.56
C VAL A 371 11.35 -6.93 16.29
N TRP A 372 10.44 -6.15 15.72
CA TRP A 372 9.90 -4.95 16.35
C TRP A 372 8.43 -4.72 15.93
N PRO A 373 7.52 -4.27 16.82
CA PRO A 373 7.78 -3.99 18.25
C PRO A 373 8.06 -5.28 19.04
N LYS A 374 8.73 -5.16 20.19
CA LYS A 374 9.18 -6.32 21.00
C LYS A 374 8.02 -7.21 21.45
N GLU A 375 6.86 -6.63 21.75
CA GLU A 375 5.66 -7.36 22.19
C GLU A 375 5.09 -8.28 21.11
N ALA A 376 5.39 -7.99 19.85
CA ALA A 376 4.93 -8.77 18.70
C ALA A 376 6.06 -9.58 18.05
N ALA A 377 7.30 -9.46 18.57
CA ALA A 377 8.46 -10.11 17.98
C ALA A 377 8.36 -11.64 18.12
N ASN A 378 8.67 -12.36 17.03
CA ASN A 378 8.76 -13.81 16.97
C ASN A 378 10.16 -14.31 16.54
N GLY A 379 11.12 -13.38 16.37
CA GLY A 379 12.53 -13.67 16.15
C GLY A 379 13.32 -13.73 17.46
N LYS A 380 14.40 -14.52 17.47
CA LYS A 380 15.35 -14.59 18.58
C LYS A 380 16.39 -13.49 18.49
#